data_e22017cc43785472afafda60a53fa8e4
#
_entry.id   e22017cc43785472afafda60a53fa8e4
#
_cell.length_a   1.000
_cell.length_b   1.000
_cell.length_c   1.000
_cell.angle_alpha   90.00
_cell.angle_beta   90.00
_cell.angle_gamma   90.00
#
_symmetry.space_group_name_H-M   'P 1'
#
loop_
_entity.id
_entity.type
_entity.pdbx_description
1 polymer ?
#
loop_
_entity_poly.entity_id
_entity_poly.type
_entity_poly.pdbx_seq_one_letter_code
_entity_poly.pdbx_strand_id
1 'polypeptide(L)'
;KLQGTTKTKITTAQVDADNVEELTALIKKEQPEVVLNLALPYQDLTIMDACLAAGVHYIDTANYEPEDTAKFEYKWQWAYREKYEKAGLTALLGSGFDPGVTSVFSAYALKHYFDEINYIDILDCNAGDNGYPFATNFNPEINIREVSAKGSYWENGRWVETEPMEIKRVYNFPEIGKKDMYLLHHEEIESLALN
;
A
#
# COMPACT_ATOMS: atom_id res chain seq x y z
N LYS A 1 -1.74 -4.19 26.39
CA LYS A 1 -1.53 -5.61 26.07
C LYS A 1 -0.18 -5.86 25.40
N LEU A 2 0.24 -5.04 24.42
CA LEU A 2 1.52 -5.24 23.71
C LEU A 2 2.74 -5.18 24.62
N GLN A 3 2.77 -4.28 25.61
CA GLN A 3 3.90 -4.16 26.52
C GLN A 3 4.19 -5.45 27.32
N GLY A 4 3.19 -6.29 27.55
CA GLY A 4 3.36 -7.59 28.22
C GLY A 4 4.01 -8.68 27.36
N THR A 5 4.12 -8.48 26.06
CA THR A 5 4.65 -9.47 25.10
C THR A 5 6.06 -9.15 24.60
N THR A 6 6.61 -8.00 24.96
CA THR A 6 7.94 -7.56 24.52
C THR A 6 8.74 -6.93 25.67
N LYS A 7 10.08 -7.03 25.58
CA LYS A 7 11.01 -6.30 26.45
C LYS A 7 11.24 -4.86 25.98
N THR A 8 10.85 -4.53 24.75
CA THR A 8 10.96 -3.18 24.19
C THR A 8 9.97 -2.26 24.90
N LYS A 9 10.42 -1.09 25.32
CA LYS A 9 9.54 -0.06 25.88
C LYS A 9 8.60 0.46 24.78
N ILE A 10 7.30 0.32 25.01
CA ILE A 10 6.26 0.86 24.12
C ILE A 10 5.63 2.06 24.80
N THR A 11 5.60 3.19 24.12
CA THR A 11 4.88 4.41 24.53
C THR A 11 3.76 4.69 23.55
N THR A 12 2.72 5.41 23.98
CA THR A 12 1.59 5.79 23.13
C THR A 12 1.34 7.28 23.27
N ALA A 13 0.94 7.91 22.18
CA ALA A 13 0.46 9.28 22.14
C ALA A 13 -0.80 9.33 21.26
N GLN A 14 -1.71 10.25 21.59
CA GLN A 14 -2.81 10.59 20.71
C GLN A 14 -2.39 11.82 19.90
N VAL A 15 -2.59 11.79 18.60
CA VAL A 15 -2.27 12.86 17.67
C VAL A 15 -3.25 12.81 16.50
N ASP A 16 -3.59 13.95 15.95
CA ASP A 16 -4.32 14.05 14.69
C ASP A 16 -3.35 13.92 13.53
N ALA A 17 -3.50 12.86 12.73
CA ALA A 17 -2.63 12.59 11.58
C ALA A 17 -2.88 13.54 10.39
N ASP A 18 -3.98 14.29 10.40
CA ASP A 18 -4.26 15.33 9.40
C ASP A 18 -3.68 16.70 9.81
N ASN A 19 -3.12 16.81 11.02
CA ASN A 19 -2.50 18.02 11.54
C ASN A 19 -0.97 17.93 11.48
N VAL A 20 -0.37 18.50 10.43
CA VAL A 20 1.09 18.49 10.21
C VAL A 20 1.86 19.08 11.39
N GLU A 21 1.39 20.18 12.00
CA GLU A 21 2.08 20.85 13.10
C GLU A 21 2.12 19.98 14.35
N GLU A 22 0.98 19.39 14.73
CA GLU A 22 0.87 18.50 15.89
C GLU A 22 1.72 17.24 15.71
N LEU A 23 1.66 16.63 14.51
CA LEU A 23 2.47 15.47 14.18
C LEU A 23 3.97 15.80 14.20
N THR A 24 4.37 16.92 13.62
CA THR A 24 5.77 17.39 13.63
C THR A 24 6.27 17.60 15.04
N ALA A 25 5.44 18.19 15.91
CA ALA A 25 5.79 18.41 17.33
C ALA A 25 6.00 17.08 18.07
N LEU A 26 5.13 16.10 17.83
CA LEU A 26 5.26 14.76 18.39
C LEU A 26 6.54 14.08 17.91
N ILE A 27 6.79 14.06 16.60
CA ILE A 27 7.98 13.44 16.01
C ILE A 27 9.27 14.09 16.56
N LYS A 28 9.33 15.42 16.65
CA LYS A 28 10.48 16.14 17.22
C LYS A 28 10.69 15.84 18.71
N LYS A 29 9.61 15.60 19.46
CA LYS A 29 9.69 15.24 20.89
C LYS A 29 10.23 13.83 21.07
N GLU A 30 9.75 12.87 20.29
CA GLU A 30 10.09 11.46 20.44
C GLU A 30 11.40 11.08 19.70
N GLN A 31 11.84 11.90 18.73
CA GLN A 31 13.08 11.76 17.95
C GLN A 31 13.31 10.36 17.33
N PRO A 32 12.35 9.80 16.61
CA PRO A 32 12.56 8.54 15.94
C PRO A 32 13.52 8.70 14.74
N GLU A 33 14.20 7.62 14.34
CA GLU A 33 14.94 7.59 13.07
C GLU A 33 14.00 7.45 11.87
N VAL A 34 12.88 6.74 12.05
CA VAL A 34 11.93 6.44 11.00
C VAL A 34 10.50 6.46 11.54
N VAL A 35 9.59 6.96 10.73
CA VAL A 35 8.14 6.86 10.93
C VAL A 35 7.61 5.78 10.02
N LEU A 36 6.95 4.77 10.59
CA LEU A 36 6.18 3.77 9.86
C LEU A 36 4.71 4.17 9.87
N ASN A 37 4.21 4.57 8.73
CA ASN A 37 2.81 4.96 8.55
C ASN A 37 1.95 3.72 8.26
N LEU A 38 0.99 3.47 9.14
CA LEU A 38 -0.04 2.43 9.02
C LEU A 38 -1.45 3.03 9.13
N ALA A 39 -1.57 4.35 8.94
CA ALA A 39 -2.84 5.05 8.90
C ALA A 39 -3.57 4.79 7.57
N LEU A 40 -4.73 5.41 7.41
CA LEU A 40 -5.43 5.34 6.13
C LEU A 40 -4.65 6.11 5.04
N PRO A 41 -4.78 5.74 3.77
CA PRO A 41 -4.02 6.35 2.67
C PRO A 41 -4.23 7.87 2.52
N TYR A 42 -5.32 8.39 3.04
CA TYR A 42 -5.63 9.83 3.02
C TYR A 42 -4.62 10.69 3.78
N GLN A 43 -3.97 10.14 4.82
CA GLN A 43 -3.01 10.85 5.67
C GLN A 43 -1.55 10.78 5.18
N ASP A 44 -1.27 10.05 4.11
CA ASP A 44 0.12 9.83 3.68
C ASP A 44 0.88 11.11 3.45
N LEU A 45 0.31 12.07 2.70
CA LEU A 45 0.99 13.32 2.36
C LEU A 45 1.21 14.21 3.59
N THR A 46 0.24 14.24 4.51
CA THR A 46 0.34 15.00 5.77
C THR A 46 1.45 14.43 6.66
N ILE A 47 1.54 13.10 6.75
CA ILE A 47 2.59 12.42 7.51
C ILE A 47 3.96 12.62 6.84
N MET A 48 4.04 12.57 5.50
CA MET A 48 5.27 12.87 4.74
C MET A 48 5.76 14.31 4.97
N ASP A 49 4.86 15.29 4.99
CA ASP A 49 5.20 16.68 5.32
C ASP A 49 5.73 16.82 6.75
N ALA A 50 5.10 16.15 7.72
CA ALA A 50 5.57 16.15 9.10
C ALA A 50 6.94 15.49 9.26
N CYS A 51 7.20 14.40 8.54
CA CYS A 51 8.51 13.72 8.53
C CYS A 51 9.60 14.63 7.96
N LEU A 52 9.34 15.31 6.84
CA LEU A 52 10.25 16.30 6.26
C LEU A 52 10.54 17.44 7.23
N ALA A 53 9.51 18.02 7.86
CA ALA A 53 9.66 19.12 8.81
C ALA A 53 10.40 18.69 10.09
N ALA A 54 10.37 17.42 10.46
CA ALA A 54 11.07 16.87 11.60
C ALA A 54 12.47 16.31 11.26
N GLY A 55 12.78 16.08 9.98
CA GLY A 55 14.05 15.52 9.53
C GLY A 55 14.16 14.00 9.78
N VAL A 56 13.10 13.23 9.56
CA VAL A 56 13.04 11.78 9.81
C VAL A 56 12.66 11.01 8.55
N HIS A 57 13.09 9.75 8.46
CA HIS A 57 12.76 8.85 7.36
C HIS A 57 11.29 8.42 7.43
N TYR A 58 10.71 8.10 6.29
CA TYR A 58 9.32 7.70 6.12
C TYR A 58 9.19 6.32 5.47
N ILE A 59 8.25 5.52 5.95
CA ILE A 59 7.84 4.25 5.35
C ILE A 59 6.33 4.16 5.43
N ASP A 60 5.68 3.72 4.35
CA ASP A 60 4.26 3.35 4.34
C ASP A 60 4.01 1.95 3.78
N THR A 61 2.76 1.52 3.78
CA THR A 61 2.32 0.21 3.33
C THR A 61 1.32 0.27 2.17
N ALA A 62 0.98 1.46 1.72
CA ALA A 62 0.04 1.72 0.63
C ALA A 62 0.46 3.00 -0.09
N ASN A 63 -0.32 3.45 -1.07
CA ASN A 63 -0.13 4.76 -1.68
C ASN A 63 -1.22 5.74 -1.26
N TYR A 64 -0.94 7.04 -1.43
CA TYR A 64 -1.92 8.09 -1.18
C TYR A 64 -3.14 7.96 -2.10
N GLU A 65 -4.31 8.15 -1.51
CA GLU A 65 -5.58 8.21 -2.22
C GLU A 65 -6.35 9.47 -1.79
N PRO A 66 -6.81 10.31 -2.74
CA PRO A 66 -7.71 11.41 -2.42
C PRO A 66 -9.04 10.89 -1.84
N GLU A 67 -9.58 11.55 -0.80
CA GLU A 67 -10.83 11.13 -0.17
C GLU A 67 -12.05 11.15 -1.10
N ASP A 68 -12.07 12.12 -2.04
CA ASP A 68 -13.18 12.35 -2.96
C ASP A 68 -13.13 11.51 -4.23
N THR A 69 -12.03 10.82 -4.49
CA THR A 69 -11.78 10.10 -5.73
C THR A 69 -11.09 8.78 -5.46
N ALA A 70 -11.72 7.65 -5.80
CA ALA A 70 -11.09 6.33 -5.77
C ALA A 70 -10.02 6.24 -6.86
N LYS A 71 -8.81 6.68 -6.56
CA LYS A 71 -7.71 6.76 -7.49
C LYS A 71 -6.37 6.46 -6.84
N PHE A 72 -5.91 5.25 -7.01
CA PHE A 72 -4.68 4.71 -6.47
C PHE A 72 -3.51 5.03 -7.39
N GLU A 73 -2.69 6.03 -7.06
CA GLU A 73 -1.55 6.46 -7.87
C GLU A 73 -0.40 6.96 -7.00
N TYR A 74 0.81 6.49 -7.26
CA TYR A 74 2.02 6.96 -6.56
C TYR A 74 2.45 8.38 -6.92
N LYS A 75 1.93 8.98 -7.98
CA LYS A 75 2.37 10.31 -8.46
C LYS A 75 2.36 11.40 -7.38
N TRP A 76 1.42 11.35 -6.46
CA TRP A 76 1.27 12.31 -5.37
C TRP A 76 2.46 12.24 -4.40
N GLN A 77 2.88 11.06 -4.04
CA GLN A 77 4.02 10.82 -3.17
C GLN A 77 5.35 10.98 -3.93
N TRP A 78 5.43 10.60 -5.21
CA TRP A 78 6.60 10.86 -6.05
C TRP A 78 6.89 12.36 -6.24
N ALA A 79 5.89 13.23 -6.12
CA ALA A 79 6.09 14.68 -6.11
C ALA A 79 6.96 15.19 -4.93
N TYR A 80 7.13 14.36 -3.91
CA TYR A 80 8.00 14.64 -2.76
C TYR A 80 9.47 14.28 -2.99
N ARG A 81 9.80 13.58 -4.07
CA ARG A 81 11.14 13.06 -4.34
C ARG A 81 12.25 14.07 -4.12
N GLU A 82 12.18 15.21 -4.80
CA GLU A 82 13.21 16.25 -4.68
C GLU A 82 13.33 16.82 -3.26
N LYS A 83 12.22 16.92 -2.53
CA LYS A 83 12.23 17.43 -1.15
C LYS A 83 12.99 16.46 -0.24
N TYR A 84 12.72 15.15 -0.35
CA TYR A 84 13.40 14.11 0.43
C TYR A 84 14.87 14.00 0.04
N GLU A 85 15.21 14.01 -1.25
CA GLU A 85 16.59 14.01 -1.73
C GLU A 85 17.39 15.21 -1.19
N LYS A 86 16.86 16.43 -1.26
CA LYS A 86 17.49 17.65 -0.73
C LYS A 86 17.67 17.61 0.79
N ALA A 87 16.77 16.96 1.49
CA ALA A 87 16.84 16.78 2.95
C ALA A 87 17.77 15.63 3.38
N GLY A 88 18.26 14.80 2.44
CA GLY A 88 19.04 13.60 2.74
C GLY A 88 18.20 12.52 3.43
N LEU A 89 16.90 12.52 3.20
CA LEU A 89 15.95 11.59 3.80
C LEU A 89 15.49 10.54 2.79
N THR A 90 15.05 9.40 3.30
CA THR A 90 14.46 8.31 2.53
C THR A 90 12.96 8.23 2.81
N ALA A 91 12.15 8.12 1.75
CA ALA A 91 10.77 7.66 1.80
C ALA A 91 10.67 6.33 1.07
N LEU A 92 10.28 5.27 1.77
CA LEU A 92 10.01 3.96 1.20
C LEU A 92 8.50 3.79 1.07
N LEU A 93 8.02 3.76 -0.16
CA LEU A 93 6.60 3.74 -0.47
C LEU A 93 6.11 2.33 -0.76
N GLY A 94 4.88 2.01 -0.36
CA GLY A 94 4.23 0.75 -0.65
C GLY A 94 4.97 -0.47 -0.09
N SER A 95 5.52 -0.37 1.11
CA SER A 95 6.27 -1.46 1.77
C SER A 95 5.36 -2.33 2.64
N GLY A 96 4.20 -2.71 2.08
CA GLY A 96 3.22 -3.59 2.70
C GLY A 96 3.31 -5.04 2.21
N PHE A 97 2.17 -5.70 2.22
CA PHE A 97 2.05 -7.02 1.62
C PHE A 97 1.73 -6.88 0.12
N ASP A 98 0.72 -6.09 -0.17
CA ASP A 98 0.15 -5.81 -1.48
C ASP A 98 -0.29 -4.32 -1.49
N PRO A 99 0.56 -3.43 -1.93
CA PRO A 99 1.90 -3.56 -2.53
C PRO A 99 3.05 -3.86 -1.53
N GLY A 100 4.14 -4.40 -2.04
CA GLY A 100 5.41 -4.60 -1.32
C GLY A 100 5.94 -6.02 -1.45
N VAL A 101 5.41 -6.99 -0.72
CA VAL A 101 5.85 -8.40 -0.78
C VAL A 101 5.66 -8.99 -2.17
N THR A 102 4.60 -8.62 -2.89
CA THR A 102 4.35 -9.01 -4.28
C THR A 102 5.47 -8.56 -5.22
N SER A 103 5.96 -7.34 -5.06
CA SER A 103 7.11 -6.81 -5.81
C SER A 103 8.40 -7.55 -5.45
N VAL A 104 8.62 -7.86 -4.17
CA VAL A 104 9.78 -8.64 -3.70
C VAL A 104 9.75 -10.05 -4.27
N PHE A 105 8.59 -10.71 -4.29
CA PHE A 105 8.45 -12.04 -4.89
C PHE A 105 8.72 -12.04 -6.38
N SER A 106 8.25 -11.04 -7.10
CA SER A 106 8.51 -10.88 -8.54
C SER A 106 10.00 -10.69 -8.82
N ALA A 107 10.67 -9.80 -8.08
CA ALA A 107 12.11 -9.58 -8.19
C ALA A 107 12.93 -10.83 -7.80
N TYR A 108 12.49 -11.54 -6.76
CA TYR A 108 13.14 -12.77 -6.33
C TYR A 108 13.00 -13.88 -7.38
N ALA A 109 11.82 -14.02 -7.96
CA ALA A 109 11.55 -15.00 -9.03
C ALA A 109 12.40 -14.72 -10.28
N LEU A 110 12.46 -13.46 -10.72
CA LEU A 110 13.32 -13.04 -11.83
C LEU A 110 14.79 -13.37 -11.54
N LYS A 111 15.28 -13.05 -10.34
CA LYS A 111 16.68 -13.26 -9.98
C LYS A 111 17.10 -14.74 -9.90
N HIS A 112 16.18 -15.63 -9.50
CA HIS A 112 16.55 -16.99 -9.12
C HIS A 112 15.95 -18.10 -9.97
N TYR A 113 14.84 -17.82 -10.68
CA TYR A 113 14.07 -18.87 -11.37
C TYR A 113 13.80 -18.59 -12.84
N PHE A 114 13.86 -17.33 -13.27
CA PHE A 114 13.51 -16.94 -14.64
C PHE A 114 14.62 -16.11 -15.27
N ASP A 115 14.84 -16.31 -16.56
CA ASP A 115 15.73 -15.46 -17.38
C ASP A 115 14.99 -14.16 -17.77
N GLU A 116 13.67 -14.24 -17.89
CA GLU A 116 12.78 -13.16 -18.31
C GLU A 116 11.39 -13.36 -17.72
N ILE A 117 10.71 -12.28 -17.35
CA ILE A 117 9.31 -12.28 -16.96
C ILE A 117 8.48 -11.68 -18.08
N ASN A 118 7.64 -12.51 -18.71
CA ASN A 118 6.76 -12.09 -19.80
C ASN A 118 5.34 -11.75 -19.31
N TYR A 119 4.98 -12.19 -18.12
CA TYR A 119 3.65 -12.02 -17.57
C TYR A 119 3.67 -12.11 -16.04
N ILE A 120 3.02 -11.18 -15.39
CA ILE A 120 2.77 -11.20 -13.94
C ILE A 120 1.26 -11.10 -13.74
N ASP A 121 0.74 -11.98 -12.90
CA ASP A 121 -0.64 -11.98 -12.49
C ASP A 121 -0.70 -12.25 -10.99
N ILE A 122 -1.19 -11.30 -10.24
CA ILE A 122 -1.29 -11.36 -8.78
C ILE A 122 -2.74 -11.71 -8.45
N LEU A 123 -2.90 -12.82 -7.76
CA LEU A 123 -4.20 -13.37 -7.38
C LEU A 123 -4.20 -13.59 -5.88
N ASP A 124 -5.07 -12.92 -5.19
CA ASP A 124 -5.29 -13.14 -3.79
C ASP A 124 -6.73 -13.57 -3.50
N CYS A 125 -6.94 -14.29 -2.42
CA CYS A 125 -8.27 -14.61 -1.94
C CYS A 125 -8.28 -14.75 -0.42
N ASN A 126 -9.34 -14.25 0.21
CA ASN A 126 -9.59 -14.53 1.62
C ASN A 126 -10.32 -15.87 1.77
N ALA A 127 -9.71 -16.79 2.52
CA ALA A 127 -10.28 -18.09 2.88
C ALA A 127 -10.70 -18.15 4.36
N GLY A 128 -10.61 -17.04 5.08
CA GLY A 128 -11.04 -16.96 6.48
C GLY A 128 -12.56 -17.09 6.62
N ASP A 129 -12.98 -17.59 7.79
CA ASP A 129 -14.38 -17.65 8.21
C ASP A 129 -14.52 -16.87 9.52
N ASN A 130 -15.31 -15.79 9.48
CA ASN A 130 -15.59 -14.96 10.65
C ASN A 130 -16.93 -15.35 11.32
N GLY A 131 -17.59 -16.41 10.87
CA GLY A 131 -18.89 -16.84 11.36
C GLY A 131 -20.06 -15.93 10.93
N TYR A 132 -19.84 -15.03 9.98
CA TYR A 132 -20.86 -14.12 9.44
C TYR A 132 -21.02 -14.34 7.93
N PRO A 133 -22.24 -14.18 7.37
CA PRO A 133 -22.48 -14.31 5.94
C PRO A 133 -21.67 -13.36 5.06
N PHE A 134 -21.35 -12.19 5.61
CA PHE A 134 -20.48 -11.19 5.00
C PHE A 134 -19.62 -10.55 6.09
N ALA A 135 -18.31 -10.59 5.90
CA ALA A 135 -17.37 -9.90 6.77
C ALA A 135 -16.10 -9.57 5.99
N THR A 136 -15.45 -8.47 6.34
CA THR A 136 -14.12 -8.11 5.90
C THR A 136 -13.23 -7.87 7.11
N ASN A 137 -11.96 -8.25 7.02
CA ASN A 137 -10.94 -7.94 8.03
C ASN A 137 -10.21 -6.63 7.71
N PHE A 138 -10.56 -6.01 6.60
CA PHE A 138 -10.01 -4.74 6.11
C PHE A 138 -11.04 -3.61 6.27
N ASN A 139 -10.63 -2.37 5.97
CA ASN A 139 -11.56 -1.24 5.99
C ASN A 139 -12.65 -1.45 4.93
N PRO A 140 -13.95 -1.52 5.31
CA PRO A 140 -15.02 -1.78 4.35
C PRO A 140 -15.16 -0.70 3.28
N GLU A 141 -14.84 0.55 3.61
CA GLU A 141 -14.89 1.67 2.67
C GLU A 141 -13.85 1.47 1.56
N ILE A 142 -12.60 1.16 1.93
CA ILE A 142 -11.54 0.92 0.95
C ILE A 142 -11.92 -0.23 0.02
N ASN A 143 -12.42 -1.36 0.55
CA ASN A 143 -12.90 -2.47 -0.29
C ASN A 143 -14.00 -2.05 -1.27
N ILE A 144 -14.96 -1.20 -0.83
CA ILE A 144 -16.02 -0.70 -1.72
C ILE A 144 -15.43 0.20 -2.81
N ARG A 145 -14.48 1.06 -2.46
CA ARG A 145 -13.80 1.94 -3.42
C ARG A 145 -13.05 1.14 -4.47
N GLU A 146 -12.28 0.13 -4.07
CA GLU A 146 -11.54 -0.77 -4.98
C GLU A 146 -12.46 -1.46 -5.99
N VAL A 147 -13.54 -2.11 -5.53
CA VAL A 147 -14.45 -2.84 -6.44
C VAL A 147 -15.33 -1.92 -7.28
N SER A 148 -15.45 -0.64 -6.90
CA SER A 148 -16.23 0.36 -7.63
C SER A 148 -15.38 1.16 -8.61
N ALA A 149 -14.05 1.12 -8.47
CA ALA A 149 -13.13 1.78 -9.38
C ALA A 149 -12.98 0.98 -10.69
N LYS A 150 -12.54 1.66 -11.74
CA LYS A 150 -12.13 0.99 -12.98
C LYS A 150 -10.93 0.08 -12.72
N GLY A 151 -10.97 -1.12 -13.27
CA GLY A 151 -9.82 -1.98 -13.33
C GLY A 151 -8.78 -1.48 -14.33
N SER A 152 -7.53 -1.86 -14.16
CA SER A 152 -6.51 -1.59 -15.16
C SER A 152 -5.39 -2.64 -15.13
N TYR A 153 -4.71 -2.79 -16.28
CA TYR A 153 -3.52 -3.61 -16.40
C TYR A 153 -2.55 -2.99 -17.40
N TRP A 154 -1.30 -3.42 -17.33
CA TRP A 154 -0.24 -2.96 -18.24
C TRP A 154 -0.02 -3.99 -19.33
N GLU A 155 -0.14 -3.57 -20.59
CA GLU A 155 0.10 -4.43 -21.73
C GLU A 155 0.71 -3.66 -22.91
N ASN A 156 1.73 -4.24 -23.55
CA ASN A 156 2.41 -3.65 -24.72
C ASN A 156 2.87 -2.20 -24.50
N GLY A 157 3.40 -1.90 -23.31
CA GLY A 157 3.95 -0.59 -22.97
C GLY A 157 2.89 0.48 -22.67
N ARG A 158 1.65 0.11 -22.40
CA ARG A 158 0.56 1.05 -22.11
C ARG A 158 -0.43 0.51 -21.08
N TRP A 159 -1.10 1.43 -20.41
CA TRP A 159 -2.25 1.13 -19.57
C TRP A 159 -3.48 0.78 -20.42
N VAL A 160 -4.19 -0.25 -19.97
CA VAL A 160 -5.50 -0.64 -20.50
C VAL A 160 -6.48 -0.56 -19.33
N GLU A 161 -7.51 0.29 -19.47
CA GLU A 161 -8.59 0.42 -18.48
C GLU A 161 -9.77 -0.50 -18.82
N THR A 162 -10.47 -0.97 -17.80
CA THR A 162 -11.71 -1.75 -17.89
C THR A 162 -12.80 -1.11 -17.05
N GLU A 163 -14.04 -1.47 -17.28
CA GLU A 163 -15.10 -1.11 -16.35
C GLU A 163 -14.95 -1.87 -15.02
N PRO A 164 -15.52 -1.36 -13.92
CA PRO A 164 -15.43 -2.03 -12.62
C PRO A 164 -15.87 -3.50 -12.71
N MET A 165 -15.02 -4.40 -12.22
CA MET A 165 -15.27 -5.85 -12.19
C MET A 165 -15.63 -6.50 -13.56
N GLU A 166 -15.31 -5.86 -14.68
CA GLU A 166 -15.64 -6.33 -16.02
C GLU A 166 -14.96 -7.66 -16.37
N ILE A 167 -13.68 -7.77 -16.05
CA ILE A 167 -12.90 -8.98 -16.33
C ILE A 167 -12.99 -9.91 -15.15
N LYS A 168 -13.55 -11.09 -15.41
CA LYS A 168 -13.72 -12.15 -14.42
C LYS A 168 -13.14 -13.45 -14.92
N ARG A 169 -12.50 -14.20 -14.04
CA ARG A 169 -12.11 -15.60 -14.29
C ARG A 169 -12.24 -16.46 -13.01
N VAL A 170 -12.38 -17.77 -13.20
CA VAL A 170 -12.31 -18.72 -12.09
C VAL A 170 -10.86 -19.18 -11.93
N TYR A 171 -10.34 -19.10 -10.72
CA TYR A 171 -9.04 -19.67 -10.37
C TYR A 171 -9.20 -20.76 -9.28
N ASN A 172 -8.44 -21.84 -9.39
CA ASN A 172 -8.45 -22.90 -8.42
C ASN A 172 -7.21 -22.79 -7.53
N PHE A 173 -7.37 -22.14 -6.37
CA PHE A 173 -6.30 -22.01 -5.41
C PHE A 173 -5.97 -23.35 -4.76
N PRO A 174 -4.68 -23.69 -4.60
CA PRO A 174 -4.27 -24.84 -3.82
C PRO A 174 -4.91 -24.83 -2.42
N GLU A 175 -5.45 -25.96 -1.97
CA GLU A 175 -6.06 -26.17 -0.64
C GLU A 175 -7.36 -25.36 -0.38
N ILE A 176 -7.61 -24.25 -1.07
CA ILE A 176 -8.77 -23.39 -0.87
C ILE A 176 -9.88 -23.70 -1.87
N GLY A 177 -9.52 -24.14 -3.09
CA GLY A 177 -10.47 -24.46 -4.15
C GLY A 177 -10.79 -23.28 -5.07
N LYS A 178 -11.89 -23.44 -5.83
CA LYS A 178 -12.28 -22.48 -6.87
C LYS A 178 -12.82 -21.19 -6.28
N LYS A 179 -12.29 -20.07 -6.77
CA LYS A 179 -12.75 -18.70 -6.47
C LYS A 179 -12.98 -17.92 -7.75
N ASP A 180 -14.00 -17.08 -7.73
CA ASP A 180 -14.21 -16.06 -8.77
C ASP A 180 -13.25 -14.90 -8.51
N MET A 181 -12.39 -14.62 -9.49
CA MET A 181 -11.40 -13.54 -9.44
C MET A 181 -11.81 -12.43 -10.40
N TYR A 182 -11.71 -11.20 -9.97
CA TYR A 182 -12.02 -10.02 -10.74
C TYR A 182 -10.78 -9.16 -10.90
N LEU A 183 -10.58 -8.60 -12.10
CA LEU A 183 -9.51 -7.62 -12.31
C LEU A 183 -9.87 -6.31 -11.61
N LEU A 184 -8.99 -5.88 -10.73
CA LEU A 184 -9.04 -4.57 -10.09
C LEU A 184 -7.81 -3.76 -10.49
N HIS A 185 -7.84 -2.46 -10.28
CA HIS A 185 -6.61 -1.66 -10.22
C HIS A 185 -6.06 -1.73 -8.82
N HIS A 186 -4.75 -1.98 -8.68
CA HIS A 186 -4.06 -1.99 -7.40
C HIS A 186 -2.65 -1.43 -7.54
N GLU A 187 -2.05 -0.93 -6.45
CA GLU A 187 -0.84 -0.11 -6.48
C GLU A 187 0.39 -0.85 -6.99
N GLU A 188 0.52 -2.15 -6.71
CA GLU A 188 1.68 -2.94 -7.16
C GLU A 188 1.77 -3.02 -8.68
N ILE A 189 0.65 -2.88 -9.39
CA ILE A 189 0.66 -2.89 -10.86
C ILE A 189 1.47 -1.70 -11.38
N GLU A 190 1.29 -0.50 -10.78
CA GLU A 190 2.05 0.69 -11.15
C GLU A 190 3.54 0.50 -10.84
N SER A 191 3.84 0.01 -9.64
CA SER A 191 5.21 -0.26 -9.20
C SER A 191 5.92 -1.27 -10.11
N LEU A 192 5.28 -2.38 -10.48
CA LEU A 192 5.84 -3.41 -11.33
C LEU A 192 5.95 -2.99 -12.81
N ALA A 193 5.02 -2.19 -13.31
CA ALA A 193 5.02 -1.74 -14.69
C ALA A 193 6.10 -0.68 -15.00
N LEU A 194 6.51 0.10 -13.98
CA LEU A 194 7.43 1.23 -14.14
C LEU A 194 8.87 0.91 -13.70
N ASN A 195 9.14 -0.22 -13.08
CA ASN A 195 10.45 -0.65 -12.60
C ASN A 195 10.84 -2.03 -13.12
#